data_76eff3798344a3a800f855045debdb6a
#
_entry.id   76eff3798344a3a800f855045debdb6a
#
_cell.length_a   1.000
_cell.length_b   1.000
_cell.length_c   1.000
_cell.angle_alpha   90.00
_cell.angle_beta   90.00
_cell.angle_gamma   90.00
#
_symmetry.space_group_name_H-M   'P 1'
#
loop_
_entity.id
_entity.type
_entity.pdbx_description
1 polymer ?
#
loop_
_entity_poly.entity_id
_entity_poly.type
_entity_poly.pdbx_seq_one_letter_code
_entity_poly.pdbx_strand_id
1 'polypeptide(L)'
;MNVRRIAPLLNHRAKRDTTILNYQFSIFHSYREERQQMFLNIVKADGTAEQAVIREMKARAAGARGDIEQIVRGVMADVQQRGWDAVVEYAERFDGKAPYIVEPKVLDDAYNACDPKLIAALEKAAANIRDYHEQMLVKTWEWNRAKGETLGQTVRGLSRVGIYVPGGTAAYPSSVLMNAIPAKVAGVGELIMVTPPTENMSNEVLAAAKIAGVDTVIAIGGTQAIAALTYGAGFIPQVDKIVGPGNAFVAAAKKLAFGTVDIDMIAGPSEVLVIADHTANPTYVAADLLSQAEHDKLASAVLLTDSMAQAQAISCEMERQAKLLPRWDIIKESV
;
A
#
# COMPACT_ATOMS: atom_id res chain seq x y z
N MET A 1 -1.66 6.98 11.54
CA MET A 1 -1.80 7.19 13.00
C MET A 1 -1.15 8.52 13.36
N ASN A 2 -1.86 9.43 14.02
CA ASN A 2 -1.43 10.83 14.13
C ASN A 2 -0.36 10.95 15.24
N VAL A 3 0.88 11.28 14.89
CA VAL A 3 2.06 11.42 15.78
C VAL A 3 1.78 12.33 17.00
N ARG A 4 0.78 13.20 16.92
CA ARG A 4 0.36 14.07 18.04
C ARG A 4 -0.23 13.32 19.25
N ARG A 5 -0.61 12.05 19.11
CA ARG A 5 -1.17 11.24 20.21
C ARG A 5 -0.12 10.45 21.00
N ILE A 6 1.10 10.36 20.49
CA ILE A 6 2.19 9.60 21.15
C ILE A 6 3.02 10.51 22.09
N ALA A 7 3.05 11.82 21.84
CA ALA A 7 3.79 12.78 22.67
C ALA A 7 3.38 12.80 24.17
N PRO A 8 2.12 12.62 24.55
CA PRO A 8 1.75 12.56 25.98
C PRO A 8 2.19 11.28 26.70
N LEU A 9 2.42 10.18 25.99
CA LEU A 9 2.84 8.92 26.60
C LEU A 9 4.32 8.92 27.01
N LEU A 10 5.12 9.79 26.42
CA LEU A 10 6.55 9.94 26.74
C LEU A 10 6.79 10.82 27.99
N ASN A 11 5.78 11.57 28.48
CA ASN A 11 5.94 12.53 29.56
C ASN A 11 5.48 12.06 30.95
N HIS A 12 4.99 10.83 31.13
CA HIS A 12 4.59 10.33 32.43
C HIS A 12 5.56 9.28 33.03
N ARG A 13 6.41 9.80 33.90
CA ARG A 13 7.07 9.11 35.03
C ARG A 13 7.58 7.68 34.79
N ALA A 14 8.81 7.57 34.38
CA ALA A 14 9.84 6.78 35.07
C ALA A 14 11.17 7.04 34.35
N LYS A 15 12.22 7.30 35.08
CA LYS A 15 13.60 7.18 34.56
C LYS A 15 13.85 5.70 34.23
N ARG A 16 13.30 5.24 33.14
CA ARG A 16 13.63 3.97 32.49
C ARG A 16 14.37 4.29 31.23
N ASP A 17 15.51 3.65 31.01
CA ASP A 17 16.29 3.77 29.80
C ASP A 17 15.48 3.24 28.63
N THR A 18 14.76 4.11 27.92
CA THR A 18 14.00 3.76 26.72
C THR A 18 14.90 3.84 25.51
N THR A 19 14.97 2.78 24.74
CA THR A 19 15.82 2.68 23.56
C THR A 19 14.97 2.67 22.30
N ILE A 20 15.24 3.62 21.39
CA ILE A 20 14.58 3.71 20.08
C ILE A 20 15.54 3.12 19.04
N LEU A 21 15.05 2.12 18.33
CA LEU A 21 15.76 1.49 17.23
C LEU A 21 15.17 2.02 15.91
N ASN A 22 15.99 2.68 15.14
CA ASN A 22 15.60 3.17 13.84
C ASN A 22 16.42 2.52 12.74
N TYR A 23 15.71 2.22 11.68
CA TYR A 23 16.20 1.62 10.47
C TYR A 23 16.53 2.69 9.45
N GLN A 24 17.79 3.04 9.31
CA GLN A 24 18.24 3.86 8.19
C GLN A 24 19.71 3.81 7.86
N PHE A 25 20.00 3.66 6.58
CA PHE A 25 21.30 3.97 6.02
C PHE A 25 21.44 5.47 5.79
N SER A 26 22.43 6.10 6.44
CA SER A 26 22.97 7.37 6.01
C SER A 26 24.29 7.11 5.30
N ILE A 27 24.43 7.67 4.09
CA ILE A 27 25.69 7.78 3.39
C ILE A 27 26.58 8.77 4.15
N PHE A 28 27.43 8.26 5.03
CA PHE A 28 28.62 8.97 5.48
C PHE A 28 29.79 8.00 5.59
N HIS A 29 30.67 8.06 4.59
CA HIS A 29 32.02 7.55 4.66
C HIS A 29 32.83 8.52 5.52
N SER A 30 33.21 8.10 6.72
CA SER A 30 34.49 8.26 7.39
C SER A 30 34.32 8.29 8.91
N TYR A 31 34.86 7.32 9.51
CA TYR A 31 35.46 7.04 10.82
C TYR A 31 35.07 5.64 11.27
N ARG A 32 35.89 4.67 10.81
CA ARG A 32 35.86 3.29 11.35
C ARG A 32 36.74 3.31 12.62
N GLU A 33 36.09 3.19 13.76
CA GLU A 33 36.64 2.47 14.90
C GLU A 33 35.80 1.20 15.08
N GLU A 34 36.46 0.09 15.39
CA GLU A 34 35.95 -1.28 15.49
C GLU A 34 34.82 -1.40 16.53
N ARG A 35 33.63 -0.97 16.17
CA ARG A 35 32.38 -1.48 16.78
C ARG A 35 31.82 -2.54 15.86
N GLN A 36 31.54 -3.72 16.40
CA GLN A 36 30.69 -4.70 15.68
C GLN A 36 29.50 -3.94 15.12
N GLN A 37 29.47 -3.80 13.79
CA GLN A 37 28.42 -3.07 13.09
C GLN A 37 27.13 -3.88 13.27
N MET A 38 26.30 -3.45 14.18
CA MET A 38 24.99 -4.11 14.40
C MET A 38 24.12 -3.89 13.18
N PHE A 39 23.29 -4.86 12.89
CA PHE A 39 22.38 -4.82 11.74
C PHE A 39 21.37 -3.66 11.84
N LEU A 40 21.01 -3.28 13.06
CA LEU A 40 20.14 -2.16 13.37
C LEU A 40 20.89 -0.95 13.90
N ASN A 41 20.46 0.26 13.54
CA ASN A 41 20.88 1.48 14.19
C ASN A 41 20.16 1.63 15.54
N ILE A 42 20.89 1.44 16.65
CA ILE A 42 20.33 1.57 18.01
C ILE A 42 20.61 2.98 18.54
N VAL A 43 19.55 3.71 18.83
CA VAL A 43 19.60 5.07 19.39
C VAL A 43 18.99 5.07 20.78
N LYS A 44 19.72 5.57 21.78
CA LYS A 44 19.19 5.77 23.12
C LYS A 44 18.34 7.05 23.14
N ALA A 45 17.09 6.93 23.56
CA ALA A 45 16.22 8.08 23.73
C ALA A 45 16.64 8.87 24.98
N ASP A 46 17.21 10.06 24.77
CA ASP A 46 17.69 10.96 25.81
C ASP A 46 17.03 12.35 25.77
N GLY A 47 16.03 12.53 24.91
CA GLY A 47 15.38 13.80 24.63
C GLY A 47 15.97 14.55 23.42
N THR A 48 17.10 14.09 22.88
CA THR A 48 17.82 14.76 21.78
C THR A 48 18.06 13.84 20.60
N ALA A 49 18.66 12.68 20.83
CA ALA A 49 19.06 11.75 19.77
C ALA A 49 17.87 11.20 18.97
N GLU A 50 16.79 10.81 19.65
CA GLU A 50 15.55 10.35 19.01
C GLU A 50 14.86 11.46 18.21
N GLN A 51 15.04 12.73 18.60
CA GLN A 51 14.48 13.85 17.84
C GLN A 51 15.17 14.05 16.48
N ALA A 52 16.44 13.71 16.39
CA ALA A 52 17.16 13.72 15.11
C ALA A 52 16.60 12.65 14.18
N VAL A 53 16.40 11.43 14.68
CA VAL A 53 15.77 10.33 13.96
C VAL A 53 14.37 10.68 13.47
N ILE A 54 13.53 11.22 14.35
CA ILE A 54 12.15 11.65 14.01
C ILE A 54 12.16 12.74 12.94
N ARG A 55 13.09 13.72 13.03
CA ARG A 55 13.22 14.77 12.01
C ARG A 55 13.61 14.20 10.65
N GLU A 56 14.53 13.26 10.64
CA GLU A 56 15.00 12.61 9.42
C GLU A 56 13.87 11.79 8.76
N MET A 57 13.12 11.00 9.52
CA MET A 57 11.94 10.28 9.02
C MET A 57 10.92 11.23 8.42
N LYS A 58 10.62 12.36 9.10
CA LYS A 58 9.71 13.38 8.59
C LYS A 58 10.22 14.06 7.33
N ALA A 59 11.52 14.34 7.24
CA ALA A 59 12.13 14.99 6.07
C ALA A 59 12.07 14.08 4.85
N ARG A 60 12.30 12.78 4.99
CA ARG A 60 12.14 11.80 3.90
C ARG A 60 10.70 11.73 3.41
N ALA A 61 9.76 11.64 4.33
CA ALA A 61 8.34 11.64 3.97
C ALA A 61 7.91 12.92 3.24
N ALA A 62 8.60 14.04 3.46
CA ALA A 62 8.32 15.33 2.83
C ALA A 62 9.10 15.57 1.53
N GLY A 63 10.39 15.22 1.46
CA GLY A 63 11.29 15.59 0.36
C GLY A 63 11.03 14.84 -0.96
N ALA A 64 10.65 13.57 -0.89
CA ALA A 64 10.31 12.79 -2.09
C ALA A 64 8.99 13.20 -2.77
N ARG A 65 8.22 14.11 -2.17
CA ARG A 65 6.85 14.46 -2.63
C ARG A 65 6.81 15.61 -3.62
N GLY A 66 7.75 16.57 -3.56
CA GLY A 66 7.68 17.79 -4.36
C GLY A 66 7.86 17.56 -5.85
N ASP A 67 8.93 16.91 -6.22
CA ASP A 67 9.27 16.65 -7.63
C ASP A 67 8.28 15.68 -8.29
N ILE A 68 7.89 14.63 -7.55
CA ILE A 68 6.89 13.65 -8.01
C ILE A 68 5.54 14.33 -8.25
N GLU A 69 5.09 15.17 -7.32
CA GLU A 69 3.79 15.86 -7.48
C GLU A 69 3.77 16.77 -8.70
N GLN A 70 4.88 17.45 -9.02
CA GLN A 70 4.97 18.30 -10.19
C GLN A 70 4.88 17.49 -11.49
N ILE A 71 5.61 16.37 -11.59
CA ILE A 71 5.56 15.45 -12.75
C ILE A 71 4.14 14.91 -12.92
N VAL A 72 3.54 14.41 -11.83
CA VAL A 72 2.19 13.84 -11.83
C VAL A 72 1.15 14.86 -12.24
N ARG A 73 1.25 16.10 -11.75
CA ARG A 73 0.36 17.20 -12.13
C ARG A 73 0.43 17.49 -13.63
N GLY A 74 1.63 17.43 -14.21
CA GLY A 74 1.81 17.58 -15.67
C GLY A 74 1.09 16.48 -16.46
N VAL A 75 1.27 15.21 -16.07
CA VAL A 75 0.61 14.07 -16.73
C VAL A 75 -0.92 14.14 -16.59
N MET A 76 -1.42 14.44 -15.36
CA MET A 76 -2.86 14.55 -15.10
C MET A 76 -3.50 15.66 -15.95
N ALA A 77 -2.87 16.84 -16.02
CA ALA A 77 -3.37 17.97 -16.81
C ALA A 77 -3.35 17.66 -18.32
N ASP A 78 -2.31 16.99 -18.79
CA ASP A 78 -2.17 16.63 -20.20
C ASP A 78 -3.22 15.59 -20.62
N VAL A 79 -3.46 14.56 -19.80
CA VAL A 79 -4.53 13.58 -20.04
C VAL A 79 -5.91 14.26 -20.00
N GLN A 80 -6.13 15.20 -19.09
CA GLN A 80 -7.38 15.97 -19.04
C GLN A 80 -7.60 16.78 -20.32
N GLN A 81 -6.54 17.33 -20.90
CA GLN A 81 -6.62 18.17 -22.10
C GLN A 81 -6.68 17.36 -23.42
N ARG A 82 -5.79 16.38 -23.59
CA ARG A 82 -5.61 15.60 -24.84
C ARG A 82 -6.33 14.24 -24.83
N GLY A 83 -6.86 13.83 -23.68
CA GLY A 83 -7.62 12.59 -23.56
C GLY A 83 -6.80 11.35 -23.91
N TRP A 84 -7.35 10.53 -24.80
CA TRP A 84 -6.79 9.22 -25.16
C TRP A 84 -5.37 9.31 -25.76
N ASP A 85 -5.08 10.30 -26.58
CA ASP A 85 -3.77 10.45 -27.22
C ASP A 85 -2.65 10.60 -26.18
N ALA A 86 -2.89 11.38 -25.11
CA ALA A 86 -1.95 11.50 -24.01
C ALA A 86 -1.81 10.19 -23.23
N VAL A 87 -2.91 9.48 -22.99
CA VAL A 87 -2.88 8.19 -22.29
C VAL A 87 -2.03 7.18 -23.04
N VAL A 88 -2.19 7.06 -24.37
CA VAL A 88 -1.40 6.16 -25.21
C VAL A 88 0.07 6.55 -25.17
N GLU A 89 0.39 7.84 -25.38
CA GLU A 89 1.77 8.33 -25.39
C GLU A 89 2.50 8.01 -24.06
N TYR A 90 1.85 8.28 -22.92
CA TYR A 90 2.45 7.98 -21.63
C TYR A 90 2.53 6.47 -21.34
N ALA A 91 1.55 5.67 -21.77
CA ALA A 91 1.60 4.23 -21.61
C ALA A 91 2.72 3.62 -22.46
N GLU A 92 2.89 4.02 -23.72
CA GLU A 92 4.00 3.57 -24.56
C GLU A 92 5.36 3.97 -23.95
N ARG A 93 5.45 5.18 -23.40
CA ARG A 93 6.68 5.69 -22.78
C ARG A 93 7.06 4.99 -21.48
N PHE A 94 6.09 4.71 -20.59
CA PHE A 94 6.35 4.21 -19.25
C PHE A 94 6.08 2.72 -19.08
N ASP A 95 5.08 2.19 -19.80
CA ASP A 95 4.70 0.78 -19.74
C ASP A 95 5.26 0.01 -20.97
N GLY A 96 5.83 0.72 -21.96
CA GLY A 96 6.37 0.13 -23.19
C GLY A 96 5.30 -0.37 -24.18
N LYS A 97 4.02 -0.12 -23.91
CA LYS A 97 2.90 -0.65 -24.69
C LYS A 97 1.66 0.24 -24.58
N ALA A 98 0.91 0.38 -25.67
CA ALA A 98 -0.40 1.02 -25.63
C ALA A 98 -1.38 0.24 -24.71
N PRO A 99 -2.33 0.93 -24.06
CA PRO A 99 -3.31 0.27 -23.19
C PRO A 99 -4.21 -0.69 -23.99
N TYR A 100 -4.57 -1.81 -23.38
CA TYR A 100 -5.51 -2.78 -23.95
C TYR A 100 -6.37 -3.45 -22.88
N ILE A 101 -7.55 -3.91 -23.31
CA ILE A 101 -8.43 -4.73 -22.46
C ILE A 101 -7.90 -6.16 -22.48
N VAL A 102 -7.74 -6.74 -21.28
CA VAL A 102 -7.42 -8.15 -21.12
C VAL A 102 -8.68 -8.97 -21.38
N GLU A 103 -8.64 -9.84 -22.37
CA GLU A 103 -9.78 -10.67 -22.72
C GLU A 103 -10.18 -11.59 -21.57
N PRO A 104 -11.49 -11.83 -21.34
CA PRO A 104 -11.98 -12.74 -20.30
C PRO A 104 -11.35 -14.14 -20.33
N LYS A 105 -11.07 -14.64 -21.54
CA LYS A 105 -10.39 -15.91 -21.72
C LYS A 105 -8.99 -15.95 -21.07
N VAL A 106 -8.26 -14.83 -21.07
CA VAL A 106 -6.94 -14.77 -20.43
C VAL A 106 -7.05 -14.95 -18.91
N LEU A 107 -8.13 -14.44 -18.29
CA LEU A 107 -8.40 -14.67 -16.86
C LEU A 107 -8.75 -16.15 -16.60
N ASP A 108 -9.48 -16.78 -17.50
CA ASP A 108 -9.82 -18.20 -17.41
C ASP A 108 -8.57 -19.08 -17.55
N ASP A 109 -7.73 -18.78 -18.53
CA ASP A 109 -6.48 -19.48 -18.77
C ASP A 109 -5.51 -19.30 -17.58
N ALA A 110 -5.42 -18.10 -17.02
CA ALA A 110 -4.60 -17.80 -15.84
C ALA A 110 -5.07 -18.56 -14.59
N TYR A 111 -6.38 -18.61 -14.35
CA TYR A 111 -6.98 -19.37 -13.25
C TYR A 111 -6.63 -20.87 -13.38
N ASN A 112 -6.76 -21.43 -14.57
CA ASN A 112 -6.48 -22.85 -14.83
C ASN A 112 -4.99 -23.19 -14.80
N ALA A 113 -4.10 -22.19 -15.03
CA ALA A 113 -2.66 -22.37 -15.00
C ALA A 113 -2.06 -22.30 -13.58
N CYS A 114 -2.80 -21.75 -12.61
CA CYS A 114 -2.35 -21.66 -11.22
C CYS A 114 -2.36 -23.01 -10.51
N ASP A 115 -1.48 -23.16 -9.50
CA ASP A 115 -1.52 -24.32 -8.59
C ASP A 115 -2.92 -24.42 -7.95
N PRO A 116 -3.59 -25.59 -8.02
CA PRO A 116 -4.90 -25.81 -7.39
C PRO A 116 -4.93 -25.49 -5.89
N LYS A 117 -3.81 -25.65 -5.17
CA LYS A 117 -3.71 -25.27 -3.75
C LYS A 117 -3.77 -23.76 -3.57
N LEU A 118 -3.15 -23.01 -4.47
CA LEU A 118 -3.23 -21.55 -4.45
C LEU A 118 -4.64 -21.07 -4.76
N ILE A 119 -5.28 -21.66 -5.77
CA ILE A 119 -6.69 -21.33 -6.10
C ILE A 119 -7.59 -21.57 -4.90
N ALA A 120 -7.51 -22.75 -4.26
CA ALA A 120 -8.30 -23.05 -3.08
C ALA A 120 -8.04 -22.08 -1.92
N ALA A 121 -6.79 -21.61 -1.75
CA ALA A 121 -6.44 -20.61 -0.75
C ALA A 121 -7.03 -19.25 -1.08
N LEU A 122 -6.99 -18.83 -2.34
CA LEU A 122 -7.59 -17.55 -2.80
C LEU A 122 -9.10 -17.55 -2.68
N GLU A 123 -9.77 -18.66 -3.04
CA GLU A 123 -11.22 -18.81 -2.88
C GLU A 123 -11.64 -18.77 -1.41
N LYS A 124 -10.89 -19.45 -0.53
CA LYS A 124 -11.11 -19.41 0.91
C LYS A 124 -10.92 -17.98 1.46
N ALA A 125 -9.85 -17.29 1.04
CA ALA A 125 -9.62 -15.91 1.42
C ALA A 125 -10.76 -15.00 0.92
N ALA A 126 -11.22 -15.18 -0.32
CA ALA A 126 -12.33 -14.45 -0.89
C ALA A 126 -13.63 -14.64 -0.09
N ALA A 127 -13.93 -15.87 0.32
CA ALA A 127 -15.09 -16.15 1.18
C ALA A 127 -15.00 -15.43 2.53
N ASN A 128 -13.84 -15.54 3.21
CA ASN A 128 -13.61 -14.87 4.49
C ASN A 128 -13.74 -13.32 4.39
N ILE A 129 -13.19 -12.74 3.33
CA ILE A 129 -13.29 -11.29 3.08
C ILE A 129 -14.76 -10.89 2.86
N ARG A 130 -15.50 -11.69 2.10
CA ARG A 130 -16.92 -11.45 1.85
C ARG A 130 -17.72 -11.50 3.13
N ASP A 131 -17.61 -12.58 3.90
CA ASP A 131 -18.31 -12.77 5.17
C ASP A 131 -18.09 -11.62 6.13
N TYR A 132 -16.86 -11.15 6.24
CA TYR A 132 -16.51 -10.00 7.09
C TYR A 132 -17.18 -8.71 6.62
N HIS A 133 -17.10 -8.40 5.32
CA HIS A 133 -17.60 -7.14 4.79
C HIS A 133 -19.13 -7.10 4.68
N GLU A 134 -19.79 -8.24 4.57
CA GLU A 134 -21.26 -8.33 4.65
C GLU A 134 -21.78 -7.86 6.01
N GLN A 135 -21.03 -8.08 7.11
CA GLN A 135 -21.37 -7.57 8.43
C GLN A 135 -21.19 -6.05 8.56
N MET A 136 -20.42 -5.43 7.67
CA MET A 136 -20.15 -3.99 7.68
C MET A 136 -21.15 -3.19 6.83
N LEU A 137 -22.09 -3.85 6.13
CA LEU A 137 -23.04 -3.16 5.26
C LEU A 137 -23.91 -2.19 6.03
N VAL A 138 -23.85 -0.92 5.63
CA VAL A 138 -24.76 0.11 6.10
C VAL A 138 -26.07 -0.03 5.32
N LYS A 139 -27.20 -0.05 6.04
CA LYS A 139 -28.55 -0.17 5.43
C LYS A 139 -29.20 1.19 5.32
N THR A 140 -30.00 1.36 4.26
CA THR A 140 -30.95 2.46 4.17
C THR A 140 -31.90 2.41 5.37
N TRP A 141 -32.17 3.57 5.97
CA TRP A 141 -33.09 3.69 7.07
C TRP A 141 -33.93 4.95 6.93
N GLU A 142 -35.17 4.87 7.43
CA GLU A 142 -36.11 5.97 7.48
C GLU A 142 -36.68 6.07 8.89
N TRP A 143 -36.92 7.30 9.31
CA TRP A 143 -37.56 7.63 10.57
C TRP A 143 -38.70 8.60 10.31
N ASN A 144 -39.92 8.16 10.56
CA ASN A 144 -41.13 8.96 10.43
C ASN A 144 -41.45 9.67 11.74
N ARG A 145 -41.43 11.00 11.69
CA ARG A 145 -41.83 11.86 12.79
C ARG A 145 -43.30 12.22 12.72
N ALA A 146 -43.85 12.76 13.84
CA ALA A 146 -45.21 13.32 13.85
C ALA A 146 -45.34 14.41 12.78
N LYS A 147 -46.54 14.58 12.22
CA LYS A 147 -46.89 15.58 11.20
C LYS A 147 -46.39 15.31 9.77
N GLY A 148 -46.07 14.08 9.42
CA GLY A 148 -45.69 13.70 8.06
C GLY A 148 -44.25 14.05 7.66
N GLU A 149 -43.39 14.34 8.61
CA GLU A 149 -41.97 14.52 8.37
C GLU A 149 -41.27 13.15 8.32
N THR A 150 -40.53 12.89 7.25
CA THR A 150 -39.68 11.68 7.11
C THR A 150 -38.23 12.12 7.03
N LEU A 151 -37.40 11.57 7.88
CA LEU A 151 -35.93 11.71 7.87
C LEU A 151 -35.31 10.34 7.61
N GLY A 152 -34.20 10.30 6.89
CA GLY A 152 -33.56 9.03 6.59
C GLY A 152 -32.23 9.17 5.90
N GLN A 153 -31.61 8.04 5.63
CA GLN A 153 -30.39 7.94 4.85
C GLN A 153 -30.57 6.85 3.80
N THR A 154 -30.45 7.23 2.53
CA THR A 154 -30.40 6.27 1.43
C THR A 154 -28.97 5.80 1.22
N VAL A 155 -28.73 4.49 1.26
CA VAL A 155 -27.44 3.86 0.99
C VAL A 155 -27.55 3.05 -0.29
N ARG A 156 -26.63 3.30 -1.22
CA ARG A 156 -26.55 2.58 -2.51
C ARG A 156 -25.09 2.39 -2.90
N GLY A 157 -24.82 1.33 -3.68
CA GLY A 157 -23.50 1.12 -4.30
C GLY A 157 -23.15 2.24 -5.28
N LEU A 158 -21.86 2.46 -5.49
CA LEU A 158 -21.36 3.33 -6.54
C LEU A 158 -21.61 2.69 -7.91
N SER A 159 -21.72 3.50 -8.96
CA SER A 159 -21.92 2.99 -10.30
C SER A 159 -20.69 2.25 -10.81
N ARG A 160 -19.50 2.84 -10.62
CA ARG A 160 -18.24 2.29 -11.12
C ARG A 160 -17.07 2.59 -10.19
N VAL A 161 -16.21 1.59 -9.96
CA VAL A 161 -15.00 1.74 -9.17
C VAL A 161 -13.78 1.26 -9.97
N GLY A 162 -12.73 2.07 -9.99
CA GLY A 162 -11.42 1.73 -10.54
C GLY A 162 -10.53 1.12 -9.45
N ILE A 163 -9.94 -0.04 -9.74
CA ILE A 163 -9.01 -0.72 -8.83
C ILE A 163 -7.62 -0.66 -9.45
N TYR A 164 -6.67 -0.01 -8.79
CA TYR A 164 -5.27 -0.05 -9.19
C TYR A 164 -4.57 -1.24 -8.51
N VAL A 165 -3.99 -2.11 -9.32
CA VAL A 165 -3.17 -3.23 -8.83
C VAL A 165 -1.74 -3.05 -9.35
N PRO A 166 -0.75 -2.89 -8.46
CA PRO A 166 0.62 -2.68 -8.90
C PRO A 166 1.15 -3.90 -9.65
N GLY A 167 1.84 -3.63 -10.75
CA GLY A 167 2.73 -4.59 -11.40
C GLY A 167 4.13 -4.46 -10.78
N GLY A 168 4.94 -5.49 -10.88
CA GLY A 168 6.33 -5.44 -10.40
C GLY A 168 6.86 -6.79 -9.96
N THR A 169 7.90 -6.79 -9.13
CA THR A 169 8.63 -7.98 -8.68
C THR A 169 7.83 -8.92 -7.79
N ALA A 170 6.69 -8.50 -7.25
CA ALA A 170 5.81 -9.33 -6.44
C ALA A 170 4.38 -9.29 -6.97
N ALA A 171 3.77 -10.47 -7.11
CA ALA A 171 2.35 -10.60 -7.37
C ALA A 171 1.56 -10.32 -6.08
N TYR A 172 0.52 -9.49 -6.18
CA TYR A 172 -0.35 -9.14 -5.04
C TYR A 172 -1.80 -9.57 -5.29
N PRO A 173 -2.11 -10.87 -5.39
CA PRO A 173 -3.48 -11.34 -5.56
C PRO A 173 -4.38 -10.93 -4.39
N SER A 174 -3.81 -10.78 -3.18
CA SER A 174 -4.51 -10.28 -2.01
C SER A 174 -5.01 -8.84 -2.20
N SER A 175 -4.26 -7.97 -2.89
CA SER A 175 -4.71 -6.61 -3.19
C SER A 175 -5.95 -6.60 -4.09
N VAL A 176 -6.04 -7.54 -5.02
CA VAL A 176 -7.24 -7.70 -5.86
C VAL A 176 -8.43 -8.08 -4.98
N LEU A 177 -8.31 -9.16 -4.19
CA LEU A 177 -9.40 -9.65 -3.33
C LEU A 177 -9.87 -8.59 -2.33
N MET A 178 -8.91 -7.90 -1.67
CA MET A 178 -9.18 -6.91 -0.62
C MET A 178 -9.81 -5.61 -1.16
N ASN A 179 -9.72 -5.33 -2.45
CA ASN A 179 -10.37 -4.16 -3.07
C ASN A 179 -11.67 -4.56 -3.80
N ALA A 180 -11.64 -5.64 -4.58
CA ALA A 180 -12.78 -6.01 -5.41
C ALA A 180 -13.95 -6.61 -4.61
N ILE A 181 -13.68 -7.49 -3.64
CA ILE A 181 -14.75 -8.16 -2.89
C ILE A 181 -15.54 -7.17 -2.02
N PRO A 182 -14.91 -6.26 -1.23
CA PRO A 182 -15.65 -5.22 -0.52
C PRO A 182 -16.50 -4.35 -1.44
N ALA A 183 -15.99 -4.01 -2.63
CA ALA A 183 -16.73 -3.23 -3.61
C ALA A 183 -17.96 -4.00 -4.14
N LYS A 184 -17.82 -5.30 -4.46
CA LYS A 184 -18.97 -6.16 -4.85
C LYS A 184 -19.98 -6.29 -3.73
N VAL A 185 -19.54 -6.50 -2.48
CA VAL A 185 -20.42 -6.55 -1.31
C VAL A 185 -21.17 -5.23 -1.12
N ALA A 186 -20.52 -4.09 -1.34
CA ALA A 186 -21.14 -2.76 -1.28
C ALA A 186 -22.12 -2.49 -2.43
N GLY A 187 -22.27 -3.41 -3.39
CA GLY A 187 -23.18 -3.29 -4.52
C GLY A 187 -22.68 -2.35 -5.63
N VAL A 188 -21.38 -2.24 -5.82
CA VAL A 188 -20.80 -1.49 -6.95
C VAL A 188 -21.23 -2.14 -8.27
N GLY A 189 -21.71 -1.31 -9.20
CA GLY A 189 -22.24 -1.78 -10.47
C GLY A 189 -21.20 -2.36 -11.42
N GLU A 190 -20.03 -1.71 -11.52
CA GLU A 190 -18.93 -2.13 -12.39
C GLU A 190 -17.58 -1.95 -11.71
N LEU A 191 -16.73 -2.97 -11.77
CA LEU A 191 -15.35 -2.94 -11.30
C LEU A 191 -14.36 -2.98 -12.46
N ILE A 192 -13.54 -1.94 -12.59
CA ILE A 192 -12.49 -1.84 -13.58
C ILE A 192 -11.14 -1.95 -12.87
N MET A 193 -10.42 -3.03 -13.13
CA MET A 193 -9.05 -3.20 -12.64
C MET A 193 -8.06 -2.68 -13.67
N VAL A 194 -7.12 -1.84 -13.24
CA VAL A 194 -5.96 -1.42 -14.04
C VAL A 194 -4.69 -1.98 -13.43
N THR A 195 -3.80 -2.50 -14.26
CA THR A 195 -2.50 -3.06 -13.84
C THR A 195 -1.48 -2.86 -14.95
N PRO A 196 -0.21 -2.51 -14.63
CA PRO A 196 0.80 -2.34 -15.66
C PRO A 196 0.95 -3.58 -16.53
N PRO A 197 1.07 -3.43 -17.87
CA PRO A 197 1.39 -4.54 -18.74
C PRO A 197 2.81 -5.03 -18.42
N THR A 198 2.96 -6.31 -18.16
CA THR A 198 4.23 -6.99 -18.07
C THR A 198 4.30 -8.04 -19.18
N GLU A 199 5.50 -8.47 -19.57
CA GLU A 199 5.66 -9.54 -20.59
C GLU A 199 4.87 -10.79 -20.20
N ASN A 200 4.82 -11.08 -18.89
CA ASN A 200 4.00 -12.13 -18.31
C ASN A 200 3.21 -11.54 -17.14
N MET A 201 1.97 -11.10 -17.41
CA MET A 201 1.07 -10.71 -16.33
C MET A 201 0.89 -11.89 -15.37
N SER A 202 1.00 -11.62 -14.05
CA SER A 202 0.90 -12.68 -13.05
C SER A 202 -0.43 -13.43 -13.15
N ASN A 203 -0.35 -14.74 -13.35
CA ASN A 203 -1.52 -15.62 -13.36
C ASN A 203 -2.29 -15.54 -12.05
N GLU A 204 -1.59 -15.38 -10.92
CA GLU A 204 -2.18 -15.28 -9.59
C GLU A 204 -3.05 -14.03 -9.43
N VAL A 205 -2.60 -12.90 -10.00
CA VAL A 205 -3.35 -11.63 -10.00
C VAL A 205 -4.59 -11.73 -10.89
N LEU A 206 -4.45 -12.31 -12.08
CA LEU A 206 -5.58 -12.50 -13.02
C LEU A 206 -6.59 -13.53 -12.47
N ALA A 207 -6.13 -14.61 -11.85
CA ALA A 207 -6.98 -15.58 -11.17
C ALA A 207 -7.76 -14.93 -10.02
N ALA A 208 -7.09 -14.09 -9.21
CA ALA A 208 -7.75 -13.35 -8.14
C ALA A 208 -8.81 -12.36 -8.68
N ALA A 209 -8.55 -11.70 -9.82
CA ALA A 209 -9.52 -10.83 -10.49
C ALA A 209 -10.77 -11.61 -10.91
N LYS A 210 -10.60 -12.82 -11.48
CA LYS A 210 -11.68 -13.73 -11.82
C LYS A 210 -12.47 -14.15 -10.58
N ILE A 211 -11.80 -14.62 -9.52
CA ILE A 211 -12.42 -15.06 -8.26
C ILE A 211 -13.22 -13.93 -7.61
N ALA A 212 -12.68 -12.71 -7.61
CA ALA A 212 -13.32 -11.53 -7.03
C ALA A 212 -14.46 -10.97 -7.87
N GLY A 213 -14.60 -11.40 -9.12
CA GLY A 213 -15.66 -10.95 -10.04
C GLY A 213 -15.40 -9.53 -10.58
N VAL A 214 -14.13 -9.22 -10.94
CA VAL A 214 -13.77 -8.00 -11.65
C VAL A 214 -14.41 -8.04 -13.05
N ASP A 215 -15.08 -6.96 -13.45
CA ASP A 215 -15.81 -6.92 -14.71
C ASP A 215 -14.91 -6.66 -15.92
N THR A 216 -13.93 -5.77 -15.76
CA THR A 216 -12.97 -5.42 -16.82
C THR A 216 -11.56 -5.29 -16.27
N VAL A 217 -10.59 -5.91 -16.93
CA VAL A 217 -9.17 -5.75 -16.63
C VAL A 217 -8.50 -5.01 -17.78
N ILE A 218 -7.79 -3.93 -17.47
CA ILE A 218 -7.10 -3.10 -18.46
C ILE A 218 -5.61 -3.09 -18.13
N ALA A 219 -4.81 -3.43 -19.12
CA ALA A 219 -3.36 -3.38 -19.04
C ALA A 219 -2.87 -1.94 -19.26
N ILE A 220 -2.67 -1.22 -18.17
CA ILE A 220 -2.13 0.13 -18.08
C ILE A 220 -1.67 0.41 -16.65
N GLY A 221 -0.53 1.08 -16.48
CA GLY A 221 0.03 1.39 -15.18
C GLY A 221 0.14 2.89 -14.89
N GLY A 222 0.82 3.21 -13.79
CA GLY A 222 1.30 4.55 -13.48
C GLY A 222 0.25 5.65 -13.32
N THR A 223 0.73 6.88 -13.44
CA THR A 223 -0.10 8.10 -13.35
C THR A 223 -1.15 8.17 -14.44
N GLN A 224 -0.82 7.73 -15.67
CA GLN A 224 -1.71 7.76 -16.83
C GLN A 224 -2.94 6.86 -16.64
N ALA A 225 -2.79 5.73 -15.91
CA ALA A 225 -3.93 4.88 -15.56
C ALA A 225 -4.90 5.60 -14.60
N ILE A 226 -4.35 6.25 -13.56
CA ILE A 226 -5.16 7.03 -12.61
C ILE A 226 -5.84 8.21 -13.31
N ALA A 227 -5.12 8.92 -14.21
CA ALA A 227 -5.69 10.02 -14.99
C ALA A 227 -6.83 9.54 -15.90
N ALA A 228 -6.66 8.41 -16.59
CA ALA A 228 -7.68 7.82 -17.46
C ALA A 228 -8.94 7.43 -16.66
N LEU A 229 -8.79 6.81 -15.48
CA LEU A 229 -9.92 6.50 -14.59
C LEU A 229 -10.59 7.77 -14.03
N THR A 230 -9.82 8.85 -13.82
CA THR A 230 -10.31 10.11 -13.25
C THR A 230 -11.13 10.92 -14.25
N TYR A 231 -10.70 11.01 -15.50
CA TYR A 231 -11.33 11.90 -16.50
C TYR A 231 -12.13 11.15 -17.55
N GLY A 232 -11.92 9.84 -17.67
CA GLY A 232 -12.37 9.07 -18.82
C GLY A 232 -11.50 9.33 -20.05
N ALA A 233 -11.03 8.27 -20.72
CA ALA A 233 -10.25 8.41 -21.93
C ALA A 233 -10.35 7.15 -22.82
N GLY A 234 -10.67 7.32 -24.10
CA GLY A 234 -10.84 6.21 -25.03
C GLY A 234 -11.90 5.21 -24.56
N PHE A 235 -11.48 3.96 -24.39
CA PHE A 235 -12.34 2.91 -23.85
C PHE A 235 -12.32 2.79 -22.31
N ILE A 236 -11.54 3.64 -21.61
CA ILE A 236 -11.48 3.69 -20.13
C ILE A 236 -12.51 4.72 -19.67
N PRO A 237 -13.62 4.31 -19.06
CA PRO A 237 -14.62 5.26 -18.59
C PRO A 237 -14.17 5.92 -17.28
N GLN A 238 -14.68 7.12 -17.03
CA GLN A 238 -14.57 7.76 -15.73
C GLN A 238 -15.23 6.90 -14.65
N VAL A 239 -14.59 6.83 -13.48
CA VAL A 239 -15.10 6.08 -12.32
C VAL A 239 -15.58 7.03 -11.22
N ASP A 240 -16.38 6.51 -10.26
CA ASP A 240 -16.81 7.29 -9.10
C ASP A 240 -15.71 7.31 -8.00
N LYS A 241 -14.93 6.22 -7.93
CA LYS A 241 -13.89 6.04 -6.90
C LYS A 241 -12.73 5.21 -7.44
N ILE A 242 -11.51 5.58 -7.02
CA ILE A 242 -10.28 4.83 -7.30
C ILE A 242 -9.73 4.26 -6.00
N VAL A 243 -9.51 2.94 -5.97
CA VAL A 243 -8.99 2.22 -4.81
C VAL A 243 -7.74 1.42 -5.19
N GLY A 244 -7.01 0.98 -4.19
CA GLY A 244 -5.84 0.13 -4.37
C GLY A 244 -4.51 0.85 -4.11
N PRO A 245 -3.48 0.07 -3.74
CA PRO A 245 -2.13 0.56 -3.48
C PRO A 245 -1.37 0.85 -4.77
N GLY A 246 -0.37 1.71 -4.70
CA GLY A 246 0.53 2.01 -5.81
C GLY A 246 1.82 2.66 -5.34
N ASN A 247 2.75 2.87 -6.25
CA ASN A 247 3.99 3.59 -5.96
C ASN A 247 3.72 5.10 -5.67
N ALA A 248 4.78 5.85 -5.37
CA ALA A 248 4.68 7.27 -5.04
C ALA A 248 3.99 8.12 -6.14
N PHE A 249 4.16 7.77 -7.42
CA PHE A 249 3.49 8.44 -8.53
C PHE A 249 1.98 8.18 -8.55
N VAL A 250 1.58 6.94 -8.31
CA VAL A 250 0.17 6.54 -8.21
C VAL A 250 -0.49 7.18 -6.99
N ALA A 251 0.19 7.19 -5.84
CA ALA A 251 -0.31 7.85 -4.64
C ALA A 251 -0.50 9.36 -4.84
N ALA A 252 0.46 10.03 -5.50
CA ALA A 252 0.35 11.45 -5.85
C ALA A 252 -0.77 11.70 -6.87
N ALA A 253 -0.96 10.80 -7.85
CA ALA A 253 -2.04 10.89 -8.82
C ALA A 253 -3.41 10.75 -8.16
N LYS A 254 -3.60 9.78 -7.26
CA LYS A 254 -4.84 9.62 -6.47
C LYS A 254 -5.12 10.87 -5.62
N LYS A 255 -4.09 11.44 -4.99
CA LYS A 255 -4.22 12.70 -4.24
C LYS A 255 -4.76 13.83 -5.12
N LEU A 256 -4.25 13.96 -6.36
CA LEU A 256 -4.69 15.00 -7.30
C LEU A 256 -6.06 14.70 -7.93
N ALA A 257 -6.44 13.43 -8.04
CA ALA A 257 -7.74 12.99 -8.53
C ALA A 257 -8.87 13.27 -7.54
N PHE A 258 -8.55 13.32 -6.24
CA PHE A 258 -9.54 13.56 -5.18
C PHE A 258 -10.26 14.90 -5.36
N GLY A 259 -11.58 14.83 -5.36
CA GLY A 259 -12.47 15.95 -5.66
C GLY A 259 -13.09 15.87 -7.06
N THR A 260 -12.40 15.23 -8.04
CA THR A 260 -13.00 14.86 -9.33
C THR A 260 -13.60 13.44 -9.23
N VAL A 261 -12.86 12.53 -8.62
CA VAL A 261 -13.32 11.20 -8.20
C VAL A 261 -12.96 11.02 -6.73
N ASP A 262 -13.64 10.10 -6.03
CA ASP A 262 -13.25 9.74 -4.67
C ASP A 262 -12.07 8.75 -4.68
N ILE A 263 -11.39 8.62 -3.55
CA ILE A 263 -10.29 7.67 -3.36
C ILE A 263 -10.44 6.91 -2.03
N ASP A 264 -9.75 5.79 -1.88
CA ASP A 264 -9.67 5.06 -0.61
C ASP A 264 -8.80 5.81 0.41
N MET A 265 -7.54 6.04 0.04
CA MET A 265 -6.56 6.76 0.88
C MET A 265 -5.35 7.23 0.03
N ILE A 266 -4.58 8.15 0.59
CA ILE A 266 -3.25 8.50 0.07
C ILE A 266 -2.27 7.56 0.78
N ALA A 267 -1.96 6.44 0.14
CA ALA A 267 -0.98 5.49 0.65
C ALA A 267 0.43 6.06 0.48
N GLY A 268 1.18 6.11 1.57
CA GLY A 268 2.62 6.31 1.56
C GLY A 268 3.37 4.97 1.68
N PRO A 269 4.71 4.98 1.70
CA PRO A 269 5.47 3.80 2.11
C PRO A 269 4.96 3.31 3.47
N SER A 270 4.77 2.00 3.59
CA SER A 270 4.26 1.43 4.83
C SER A 270 5.32 1.50 5.92
N GLU A 271 4.91 1.81 7.14
CA GLU A 271 5.75 1.91 8.32
C GLU A 271 5.21 1.00 9.40
N VAL A 272 6.09 0.29 10.09
CA VAL A 272 5.74 -0.51 11.27
C VAL A 272 6.45 0.04 12.51
N LEU A 273 5.72 0.16 13.60
CA LEU A 273 6.28 0.42 14.93
C LEU A 273 5.94 -0.76 15.84
N VAL A 274 6.98 -1.45 16.29
CA VAL A 274 6.87 -2.51 17.29
C VAL A 274 7.30 -1.95 18.65
N ILE A 275 6.44 -2.09 19.66
CA ILE A 275 6.75 -1.73 21.04
C ILE A 275 6.90 -3.04 21.81
N ALA A 276 8.12 -3.31 22.29
CA ALA A 276 8.44 -4.56 22.96
C ALA A 276 9.35 -4.33 24.15
N ASP A 277 8.97 -4.81 25.30
CA ASP A 277 9.79 -4.82 26.50
C ASP A 277 10.68 -6.09 26.58
N HIS A 278 11.39 -6.26 27.69
CA HIS A 278 12.28 -7.40 27.93
C HIS A 278 11.59 -8.77 27.96
N THR A 279 10.27 -8.82 28.04
CA THR A 279 9.50 -10.08 28.07
C THR A 279 9.15 -10.60 26.68
N ALA A 280 9.26 -9.76 25.65
CA ALA A 280 8.93 -10.13 24.29
C ALA A 280 9.95 -11.12 23.71
N ASN A 281 9.45 -12.05 22.88
CA ASN A 281 10.34 -13.01 22.19
C ASN A 281 11.06 -12.30 21.02
N PRO A 282 12.41 -12.19 21.05
CA PRO A 282 13.17 -11.53 19.99
C PRO A 282 12.92 -12.09 18.58
N THR A 283 12.67 -13.40 18.46
CA THR A 283 12.41 -14.05 17.16
C THR A 283 11.12 -13.54 16.52
N TYR A 284 10.07 -13.33 17.31
CA TYR A 284 8.79 -12.83 16.79
C TYR A 284 8.87 -11.35 16.45
N VAL A 285 9.51 -10.55 17.31
CA VAL A 285 9.71 -9.12 17.06
C VAL A 285 10.56 -8.90 15.79
N ALA A 286 11.61 -9.70 15.62
CA ALA A 286 12.43 -9.66 14.41
C ALA A 286 11.61 -9.99 13.15
N ALA A 287 10.76 -11.00 13.20
CA ALA A 287 9.88 -11.38 12.09
C ALA A 287 8.89 -10.25 11.73
N ASP A 288 8.29 -9.59 12.73
CA ASP A 288 7.38 -8.46 12.52
C ASP A 288 8.08 -7.28 11.83
N LEU A 289 9.29 -6.91 12.29
CA LEU A 289 10.08 -5.85 11.69
C LEU A 289 10.50 -6.19 10.25
N LEU A 290 10.91 -7.45 10.01
CA LEU A 290 11.31 -7.92 8.69
C LEU A 290 10.15 -8.01 7.72
N SER A 291 8.94 -8.31 8.19
CA SER A 291 7.74 -8.34 7.35
C SER A 291 7.49 -7.01 6.65
N GLN A 292 7.88 -5.89 7.28
CA GLN A 292 7.79 -4.56 6.69
C GLN A 292 9.05 -4.20 5.89
N ALA A 293 10.24 -4.54 6.41
CA ALA A 293 11.53 -4.21 5.77
C ALA A 293 11.69 -4.87 4.39
N GLU A 294 11.11 -6.05 4.16
CA GLU A 294 11.16 -6.73 2.86
C GLU A 294 10.24 -6.13 1.79
N HIS A 295 9.32 -5.25 2.19
CA HIS A 295 8.27 -4.76 1.30
C HIS A 295 8.81 -3.81 0.24
N ASP A 296 9.60 -2.80 0.65
CA ASP A 296 10.12 -1.76 -0.22
C ASP A 296 11.40 -1.16 0.39
N LYS A 297 12.31 -0.66 -0.45
CA LYS A 297 13.55 0.03 -0.04
C LYS A 297 13.29 1.29 0.79
N LEU A 298 12.12 1.90 0.63
CA LEU A 298 11.66 3.06 1.38
C LEU A 298 10.79 2.69 2.59
N ALA A 299 10.59 1.40 2.86
CA ALA A 299 9.87 0.96 4.04
C ALA A 299 10.61 1.36 5.31
N SER A 300 9.88 1.60 6.39
CA SER A 300 10.44 1.90 7.71
C SER A 300 9.92 0.91 8.73
N ALA A 301 10.84 0.28 9.46
CA ALA A 301 10.53 -0.58 10.59
C ALA A 301 11.21 -0.01 11.85
N VAL A 302 10.44 0.29 12.87
CA VAL A 302 10.92 0.92 14.10
C VAL A 302 10.61 0.04 15.30
N LEU A 303 11.62 -0.22 16.12
CA LEU A 303 11.45 -0.86 17.42
C LEU A 303 11.58 0.17 18.54
N LEU A 304 10.66 0.14 19.48
CA LEU A 304 10.73 0.86 20.73
C LEU A 304 10.82 -0.15 21.87
N THR A 305 11.90 -0.10 22.65
CA THR A 305 12.10 -1.00 23.79
C THR A 305 12.75 -0.26 24.98
N ASP A 306 12.50 -0.73 26.17
CA ASP A 306 13.11 -0.25 27.41
C ASP A 306 14.36 -1.05 27.81
N SER A 307 14.78 -2.01 27.00
CA SER A 307 15.89 -2.92 27.27
C SER A 307 16.94 -2.91 26.16
N MET A 308 18.14 -2.47 26.48
CA MET A 308 19.27 -2.53 25.53
C MET A 308 19.63 -3.98 25.16
N ALA A 309 19.54 -4.91 26.12
CA ALA A 309 19.77 -6.33 25.85
C ALA A 309 18.76 -6.88 24.86
N GLN A 310 17.49 -6.48 24.99
CA GLN A 310 16.42 -6.85 24.07
C GLN A 310 16.66 -6.27 22.66
N ALA A 311 17.07 -5.00 22.60
CA ALA A 311 17.42 -4.35 21.33
C ALA A 311 18.53 -5.11 20.58
N GLN A 312 19.59 -5.50 21.28
CA GLN A 312 20.69 -6.26 20.72
C GLN A 312 20.26 -7.66 20.27
N ALA A 313 19.50 -8.38 21.09
CA ALA A 313 18.97 -9.70 20.76
C ALA A 313 18.09 -9.67 19.50
N ILE A 314 17.21 -8.68 19.39
CA ILE A 314 16.34 -8.49 18.21
C ILE A 314 17.19 -8.15 16.98
N SER A 315 18.20 -7.28 17.10
CA SER A 315 19.09 -6.94 16.00
C SER A 315 19.83 -8.16 15.44
N CYS A 316 20.39 -9.00 16.32
CA CYS A 316 21.04 -10.25 15.93
C CYS A 316 20.07 -11.23 15.24
N GLU A 317 18.85 -11.34 15.79
CA GLU A 317 17.85 -12.23 15.25
C GLU A 317 17.31 -11.74 13.90
N MET A 318 17.14 -10.44 13.72
CA MET A 318 16.79 -9.85 12.42
C MET A 318 17.84 -10.15 11.36
N GLU A 319 19.12 -9.96 11.67
CA GLU A 319 20.20 -10.28 10.73
C GLU A 319 20.19 -11.77 10.34
N ARG A 320 19.97 -12.64 11.33
CA ARG A 320 19.89 -14.10 11.10
C ARG A 320 18.73 -14.46 10.19
N GLN A 321 17.52 -13.93 10.45
CA GLN A 321 16.33 -14.23 9.66
C GLN A 321 16.39 -13.60 8.27
N ALA A 322 16.84 -12.35 8.16
CA ALA A 322 16.92 -11.62 6.89
C ALA A 322 17.78 -12.36 5.85
N LYS A 323 18.88 -13.00 6.28
CA LYS A 323 19.75 -13.81 5.41
C LYS A 323 19.06 -15.06 4.82
N LEU A 324 17.93 -15.48 5.40
CA LEU A 324 17.14 -16.61 4.94
C LEU A 324 16.00 -16.21 4.00
N LEU A 325 15.73 -14.90 3.88
CA LEU A 325 14.63 -14.38 3.08
C LEU A 325 15.07 -14.12 1.63
N PRO A 326 14.21 -14.41 0.64
CA PRO A 326 14.55 -14.23 -0.77
C PRO A 326 14.75 -12.78 -1.18
N ARG A 327 14.26 -11.81 -0.40
CA ARG A 327 14.34 -10.36 -0.66
C ARG A 327 15.42 -9.66 0.15
N TRP A 328 16.50 -10.35 0.46
CA TRP A 328 17.65 -9.84 1.23
C TRP A 328 18.16 -8.48 0.74
N ASP A 329 18.26 -8.28 -0.60
CA ASP A 329 18.77 -7.03 -1.16
C ASP A 329 17.86 -5.82 -0.86
N ILE A 330 16.53 -6.04 -0.82
CA ILE A 330 15.58 -4.99 -0.44
C ILE A 330 15.68 -4.70 1.06
N ILE A 331 15.69 -5.75 1.88
CA ILE A 331 15.84 -5.62 3.34
C ILE A 331 17.11 -4.85 3.67
N LYS A 332 18.23 -5.16 3.03
CA LYS A 332 19.53 -4.52 3.27
C LYS A 332 19.52 -3.01 2.97
N GLU A 333 18.69 -2.55 2.06
CA GLU A 333 18.56 -1.13 1.73
C GLU A 333 17.52 -0.42 2.61
N SER A 334 16.51 -1.13 3.09
CA SER A 334 15.48 -0.58 3.97
C SER A 334 15.91 -0.52 5.44
N VAL A 335 17.01 -1.19 5.79
CA VAL A 335 17.55 -1.41 7.17
C VAL A 335 18.64 -0.46 7.55
#